data_7d5010f7711abbc8130204cedacf4923
#
_entry.id   7d5010f7711abbc8130204cedacf4923
#
_cell.length_a   1.000
_cell.length_b   1.000
_cell.length_c   1.000
_cell.angle_alpha   90.00
_cell.angle_beta   90.00
_cell.angle_gamma   90.00
#
_symmetry.space_group_name_H-M   'P 1'
#
loop_
_entity.id
_entity.type
_entity.pdbx_description
1 polymer ?
#
loop_
_entity_poly.entity_id
_entity_poly.type
_entity_poly.pdbx_seq_one_letter_code
_entity_poly.pdbx_strand_id
1 'polypeptide(L)'
;MCIRDRAHPAGVGFHYLDHLTHNVFKGNMDKWFAFYSDLFNFREIRFFDIQGKHTGLFSRALTSACGRIRIPINEDRGETGQIVNYLKKYKGEGIQHIAVGAHDIYSSVDTISDLGVKFMPGPPEVYYTMSHDRVVGHDEPIDRMKKHGILIDGEGVVDGGETKILLQIFSKTVIGPIFFEFIQRKGDDGFGEGNFKALFESIEAEEMSRGDY
;
A
#
# COMPACT_ATOMS: atom_id res chain seq x y z
N MET A 1 9.98 17.21 -25.89
CA MET A 1 8.58 17.70 -26.04
C MET A 1 7.74 16.93 -25.03
N CYS A 2 7.33 17.58 -23.93
CA CYS A 2 6.41 16.91 -23.00
C CYS A 2 5.04 16.83 -23.67
N ILE A 3 4.59 15.63 -23.98
CA ILE A 3 3.19 15.39 -24.32
C ILE A 3 2.44 15.57 -23.01
N ARG A 4 1.92 16.76 -22.79
CA ARG A 4 0.94 16.96 -21.73
C ARG A 4 -0.38 16.41 -22.23
N ASP A 5 -0.71 15.25 -21.77
CA ASP A 5 -2.12 14.87 -21.76
C ASP A 5 -2.85 15.87 -20.85
N ARG A 6 -3.83 16.55 -21.40
CA ARG A 6 -4.55 17.63 -20.71
C ARG A 6 -5.98 17.25 -20.37
N ALA A 7 -6.26 15.97 -20.28
CA ALA A 7 -7.57 15.52 -19.83
C ALA A 7 -7.91 16.07 -18.43
N HIS A 8 -6.87 16.30 -17.60
CA HIS A 8 -7.00 16.86 -16.26
C HIS A 8 -5.90 17.86 -15.95
N PRO A 9 -5.98 19.10 -16.45
CA PRO A 9 -4.89 20.09 -16.35
C PRO A 9 -4.53 20.52 -14.92
N ALA A 10 -5.48 20.39 -13.98
CA ALA A 10 -5.26 20.65 -12.56
C ALA A 10 -4.72 19.44 -11.77
N GLY A 11 -4.63 18.25 -12.42
CA GLY A 11 -4.34 17.02 -11.73
C GLY A 11 -5.50 16.53 -10.84
N VAL A 12 -5.23 15.49 -10.04
CA VAL A 12 -6.22 14.86 -9.16
C VAL A 12 -5.79 14.85 -7.69
N GLY A 13 -4.87 15.74 -7.30
CA GLY A 13 -4.43 15.91 -5.91
C GLY A 13 -3.25 15.04 -5.49
N PHE A 14 -2.67 14.23 -6.38
CA PHE A 14 -1.43 13.51 -6.09
C PHE A 14 -0.21 14.41 -6.30
N HIS A 15 0.76 14.35 -5.38
CA HIS A 15 1.86 15.32 -5.37
C HIS A 15 3.24 14.73 -5.10
N TYR A 16 3.37 13.44 -4.67
CA TYR A 16 4.66 12.77 -4.51
C TYR A 16 4.53 11.25 -4.64
N LEU A 17 5.66 10.58 -4.88
CA LEU A 17 5.79 9.13 -4.74
C LEU A 17 6.14 8.84 -3.28
N ASP A 18 5.28 8.06 -2.61
CA ASP A 18 5.48 7.71 -1.20
C ASP A 18 6.47 6.55 -1.04
N HIS A 19 6.20 5.44 -1.71
CA HIS A 19 7.09 4.27 -1.71
C HIS A 19 6.88 3.38 -2.95
N LEU A 20 7.82 2.46 -3.15
CA LEU A 20 7.81 1.45 -4.22
C LEU A 20 8.02 0.08 -3.58
N THR A 21 7.01 -0.78 -3.59
CA THR A 21 7.12 -2.10 -2.98
C THR A 21 7.72 -3.11 -3.94
N HIS A 22 8.83 -3.71 -3.54
CA HIS A 22 9.61 -4.66 -4.33
C HIS A 22 9.35 -6.09 -3.86
N ASN A 23 8.75 -6.91 -4.71
CA ASN A 23 8.57 -8.34 -4.46
C ASN A 23 9.77 -9.13 -4.98
N VAL A 24 10.28 -10.04 -4.15
CA VAL A 24 11.46 -10.85 -4.44
C VAL A 24 11.19 -12.35 -4.27
N PHE A 25 11.99 -13.18 -4.91
CA PHE A 25 11.93 -14.63 -4.70
C PHE A 25 12.36 -14.99 -3.28
N LYS A 26 11.77 -16.07 -2.76
CA LYS A 26 12.12 -16.60 -1.45
C LYS A 26 13.62 -16.84 -1.31
N GLY A 27 14.22 -16.31 -0.24
CA GLY A 27 15.65 -16.32 0.04
C GLY A 27 16.45 -15.19 -0.62
N ASN A 28 15.81 -14.28 -1.37
CA ASN A 28 16.49 -13.16 -2.03
C ASN A 28 16.36 -11.82 -1.29
N MET A 29 15.65 -11.76 -0.16
CA MET A 29 15.46 -10.51 0.60
C MET A 29 16.80 -9.90 1.02
N ASP A 30 17.71 -10.67 1.58
CA ASP A 30 19.03 -10.18 2.03
C ASP A 30 19.91 -9.73 0.85
N LYS A 31 19.83 -10.41 -0.29
CA LYS A 31 20.54 -10.01 -1.52
C LYS A 31 20.09 -8.64 -2.00
N TRP A 32 18.77 -8.40 -2.04
CA TRP A 32 18.23 -7.10 -2.45
C TRP A 32 18.44 -6.01 -1.40
N PHE A 33 18.38 -6.37 -0.12
CA PHE A 33 18.78 -5.45 0.95
C PHE A 33 20.22 -4.99 0.77
N ALA A 34 21.18 -5.91 0.58
CA ALA A 34 22.58 -5.57 0.33
C ALA A 34 22.73 -4.70 -0.93
N PHE A 35 22.03 -5.01 -2.02
CA PHE A 35 22.04 -4.19 -3.23
C PHE A 35 21.64 -2.72 -2.96
N TYR A 36 20.53 -2.49 -2.25
CA TYR A 36 20.11 -1.12 -1.94
C TYR A 36 21.02 -0.44 -0.90
N SER A 37 21.49 -1.19 0.09
CA SER A 37 22.39 -0.70 1.13
C SER A 37 23.74 -0.29 0.56
N ASP A 38 24.38 -1.18 -0.20
CA ASP A 38 25.77 -1.00 -0.63
C ASP A 38 25.91 0.02 -1.76
N LEU A 39 24.93 0.04 -2.71
CA LEU A 39 25.01 0.92 -3.86
C LEU A 39 24.35 2.29 -3.63
N PHE A 40 23.31 2.36 -2.79
CA PHE A 40 22.48 3.56 -2.64
C PHE A 40 22.39 4.06 -1.20
N ASN A 41 23.13 3.44 -0.26
CA ASN A 41 23.13 3.82 1.16
C ASN A 41 21.73 3.80 1.80
N PHE A 42 20.89 2.84 1.39
CA PHE A 42 19.62 2.59 2.06
C PHE A 42 19.86 1.90 3.39
N ARG A 43 18.96 2.12 4.34
CA ARG A 43 18.96 1.46 5.64
C ARG A 43 17.61 0.87 5.94
N GLU A 44 17.59 -0.23 6.66
CA GLU A 44 16.36 -0.78 7.21
C GLU A 44 15.81 0.15 8.29
N ILE A 45 14.51 0.40 8.25
CA ILE A 45 13.81 1.16 9.28
C ILE A 45 12.82 0.28 10.04
N ARG A 46 12.31 -0.79 9.42
CA ARG A 46 11.39 -1.73 10.05
C ARG A 46 11.36 -3.07 9.35
N PHE A 47 11.09 -4.13 10.11
CA PHE A 47 10.86 -5.48 9.62
C PHE A 47 9.50 -5.97 10.09
N PHE A 48 8.73 -6.61 9.19
CA PHE A 48 7.41 -7.16 9.48
C PHE A 48 7.36 -8.65 9.16
N ASP A 49 6.70 -9.39 10.03
CA ASP A 49 6.30 -10.78 9.83
C ASP A 49 4.77 -10.84 9.78
N ILE A 50 4.21 -10.92 8.58
CA ILE A 50 2.78 -10.80 8.33
C ILE A 50 2.21 -12.19 8.03
N GLN A 51 1.16 -12.56 8.75
CA GLN A 51 0.44 -13.82 8.55
C GLN A 51 -1.02 -13.54 8.17
N GLY A 52 -1.42 -13.99 6.99
CA GLY A 52 -2.81 -14.05 6.54
C GLY A 52 -3.48 -15.37 6.96
N LYS A 53 -4.67 -15.64 6.42
CA LYS A 53 -5.41 -16.88 6.70
C LYS A 53 -4.79 -18.11 6.04
N HIS A 54 -4.26 -17.96 4.85
CA HIS A 54 -3.75 -19.03 3.99
C HIS A 54 -2.27 -18.90 3.71
N THR A 55 -1.77 -17.68 3.59
CA THR A 55 -0.39 -17.37 3.22
C THR A 55 0.20 -16.34 4.17
N GLY A 56 1.46 -15.99 4.01
CA GLY A 56 2.13 -14.97 4.80
C GLY A 56 3.37 -14.47 4.10
N LEU A 57 3.88 -13.32 4.54
CA LEU A 57 5.06 -12.71 3.97
C LEU A 57 5.97 -12.10 5.03
N PHE A 58 7.23 -11.95 4.68
CA PHE A 58 8.16 -11.04 5.35
C PHE A 58 8.24 -9.75 4.55
N SER A 59 8.29 -8.62 5.25
CA SER A 59 8.52 -7.33 4.66
C SER A 59 9.63 -6.59 5.39
N ARG A 60 10.60 -6.08 4.64
CA ARG A 60 11.71 -5.27 5.15
C ARG A 60 11.62 -3.88 4.55
N ALA A 61 11.24 -2.90 5.36
CA ALA A 61 11.09 -1.53 4.91
C ALA A 61 12.44 -0.81 4.93
N LEU A 62 12.84 -0.29 3.76
CA LEU A 62 14.08 0.45 3.56
C LEU A 62 13.80 1.92 3.29
N THR A 63 14.71 2.79 3.72
CA THR A 63 14.71 4.20 3.35
C THR A 63 16.08 4.66 2.89
N SER A 64 16.11 5.60 1.96
CA SER A 64 17.34 6.30 1.56
C SER A 64 17.87 7.20 2.67
N ALA A 65 19.13 7.60 2.59
CA ALA A 65 19.76 8.48 3.57
C ALA A 65 19.02 9.81 3.79
N CYS A 66 18.37 10.36 2.76
CA CYS A 66 17.56 11.56 2.86
C CYS A 66 16.11 11.32 3.35
N GLY A 67 15.70 10.06 3.58
CA GLY A 67 14.37 9.68 4.02
C GLY A 67 13.23 9.83 2.97
N ARG A 68 13.56 10.27 1.76
CA ARG A 68 12.53 10.58 0.73
C ARG A 68 12.21 9.43 -0.20
N ILE A 69 13.06 8.41 -0.27
CA ILE A 69 12.84 7.23 -1.10
C ILE A 69 12.66 6.06 -0.15
N ARG A 70 11.53 5.40 -0.22
CA ARG A 70 11.17 4.25 0.61
C ARG A 70 10.92 3.04 -0.28
N ILE A 71 11.51 1.91 0.06
CA ILE A 71 11.37 0.66 -0.70
C ILE A 71 11.14 -0.50 0.28
N PRO A 72 9.90 -0.88 0.55
CA PRO A 72 9.62 -2.16 1.18
C PRO A 72 10.02 -3.32 0.26
N ILE A 73 10.76 -4.30 0.78
CA ILE A 73 11.08 -5.55 0.09
C ILE A 73 10.21 -6.65 0.70
N ASN A 74 9.41 -7.31 -0.12
CA ASN A 74 8.51 -8.38 0.31
C ASN A 74 8.98 -9.73 -0.22
N GLU A 75 8.97 -10.71 0.66
CA GLU A 75 9.30 -12.11 0.37
C GLU A 75 8.20 -13.02 0.91
N ASP A 76 7.74 -14.00 0.12
CA ASP A 76 6.73 -14.94 0.57
C ASP A 76 7.30 -15.94 1.59
N ARG A 77 6.51 -16.29 2.61
CA ARG A 77 6.90 -17.32 3.59
C ARG A 77 6.82 -18.73 3.01
N GLY A 78 5.88 -18.96 2.10
CA GLY A 78 5.54 -20.25 1.50
C GLY A 78 5.97 -20.38 0.04
N GLU A 79 5.39 -21.38 -0.59
CA GLU A 79 5.55 -21.67 -2.03
C GLU A 79 4.33 -21.21 -2.84
N THR A 80 3.31 -20.70 -2.16
CA THR A 80 2.06 -20.19 -2.73
C THR A 80 1.69 -18.89 -2.04
N GLY A 81 1.08 -17.96 -2.77
CA GLY A 81 0.64 -16.67 -2.26
C GLY A 81 0.74 -15.58 -3.30
N GLN A 82 0.28 -14.38 -2.91
CA GLN A 82 0.22 -13.23 -3.81
C GLN A 82 1.58 -12.82 -4.38
N ILE A 83 2.67 -12.94 -3.58
CA ILE A 83 4.02 -12.61 -4.06
C ILE A 83 4.46 -13.62 -5.10
N VAL A 84 4.24 -14.92 -4.85
CA VAL A 84 4.56 -15.98 -5.82
C VAL A 84 3.78 -15.79 -7.12
N ASN A 85 2.49 -15.46 -7.03
CA ASN A 85 1.64 -15.18 -8.20
C ASN A 85 2.13 -13.96 -8.97
N TYR A 86 2.49 -12.88 -8.25
CA TYR A 86 3.09 -11.70 -8.85
C TYR A 86 4.37 -12.06 -9.62
N LEU A 87 5.32 -12.76 -8.99
CA LEU A 87 6.61 -13.14 -9.58
C LEU A 87 6.43 -13.98 -10.84
N LYS A 88 5.47 -14.90 -10.85
CA LYS A 88 5.11 -15.71 -12.03
C LYS A 88 4.54 -14.85 -13.16
N LYS A 89 3.60 -13.93 -12.87
CA LYS A 89 2.95 -13.05 -13.85
C LYS A 89 3.91 -11.98 -14.37
N TYR A 90 4.73 -11.41 -13.50
CA TYR A 90 5.75 -10.42 -13.84
C TYR A 90 6.97 -11.04 -14.53
N LYS A 91 7.19 -12.35 -14.35
CA LYS A 91 8.32 -13.14 -14.86
C LYS A 91 9.66 -12.71 -14.25
N GLY A 92 9.68 -12.39 -12.98
CA GLY A 92 10.88 -12.00 -12.24
C GLY A 92 10.55 -11.20 -10.98
N GLU A 93 11.61 -10.72 -10.33
CA GLU A 93 11.55 -9.83 -9.19
C GLU A 93 11.35 -8.38 -9.67
N GLY A 94 10.56 -7.59 -8.94
CA GLY A 94 10.29 -6.22 -9.36
C GLY A 94 9.25 -5.51 -8.51
N ILE A 95 8.89 -4.29 -8.93
CA ILE A 95 7.94 -3.45 -8.21
C ILE A 95 6.52 -3.97 -8.38
N GLN A 96 5.90 -4.37 -7.26
CA GLN A 96 4.51 -4.82 -7.21
C GLN A 96 3.54 -3.66 -7.23
N HIS A 97 3.80 -2.61 -6.42
CA HIS A 97 2.96 -1.43 -6.41
C HIS A 97 3.76 -0.15 -6.23
N ILE A 98 3.12 0.92 -6.66
CA ILE A 98 3.62 2.29 -6.59
C ILE A 98 2.65 3.07 -5.70
N ALA A 99 3.12 3.51 -4.54
CA ALA A 99 2.32 4.35 -3.66
C ALA A 99 2.50 5.82 -3.99
N VAL A 100 1.39 6.53 -4.17
CA VAL A 100 1.35 7.96 -4.44
C VAL A 100 0.61 8.70 -3.35
N GLY A 101 1.20 9.79 -2.88
CA GLY A 101 0.66 10.61 -1.80
C GLY A 101 -0.37 11.61 -2.30
N ALA A 102 -1.50 11.71 -1.57
CA ALA A 102 -2.58 12.64 -1.82
C ALA A 102 -2.67 13.71 -0.71
N HIS A 103 -3.08 14.93 -1.07
CA HIS A 103 -3.42 15.97 -0.10
C HIS A 103 -4.78 15.68 0.57
N ASP A 104 -5.76 15.24 -0.23
CA ASP A 104 -7.08 14.79 0.20
C ASP A 104 -7.42 13.53 -0.59
N ILE A 105 -7.30 12.37 0.08
CA ILE A 105 -7.53 11.08 -0.55
C ILE A 105 -8.99 10.92 -1.01
N TYR A 106 -9.94 11.52 -0.30
CA TYR A 106 -11.34 11.40 -0.63
C TYR A 106 -11.67 12.08 -1.97
N SER A 107 -11.23 13.34 -2.14
CA SER A 107 -11.42 14.08 -3.39
C SER A 107 -10.66 13.43 -4.55
N SER A 108 -9.44 12.95 -4.28
CA SER A 108 -8.63 12.27 -5.27
C SER A 108 -9.30 10.97 -5.74
N VAL A 109 -9.79 10.15 -4.81
CA VAL A 109 -10.46 8.87 -5.12
C VAL A 109 -11.79 9.08 -5.84
N ASP A 110 -12.61 10.08 -5.43
CA ASP A 110 -13.82 10.45 -6.17
C ASP A 110 -13.46 10.77 -7.64
N THR A 111 -12.48 11.64 -7.86
CA THR A 111 -12.08 12.07 -9.21
C THR A 111 -11.55 10.92 -10.08
N ILE A 112 -10.63 10.08 -9.54
CA ILE A 112 -10.07 8.98 -10.34
C ILE A 112 -11.07 7.84 -10.55
N SER A 113 -12.05 7.67 -9.66
CA SER A 113 -13.16 6.75 -9.86
C SER A 113 -14.03 7.17 -11.06
N ASP A 114 -14.33 8.46 -11.16
CA ASP A 114 -15.09 9.04 -12.29
C ASP A 114 -14.32 8.91 -13.61
N LEU A 115 -12.98 8.95 -13.55
CA LEU A 115 -12.09 8.69 -14.69
C LEU A 115 -11.96 7.20 -15.04
N GLY A 116 -12.63 6.31 -14.31
CA GLY A 116 -12.72 4.88 -14.60
C GLY A 116 -11.68 3.99 -13.90
N VAL A 117 -10.87 4.52 -13.00
CA VAL A 117 -9.97 3.69 -12.16
C VAL A 117 -10.81 2.76 -11.29
N LYS A 118 -10.45 1.47 -11.29
CA LYS A 118 -11.10 0.46 -10.45
C LYS A 118 -10.22 0.13 -9.26
N PHE A 119 -10.86 -0.05 -8.11
CA PHE A 119 -10.19 -0.37 -6.85
C PHE A 119 -10.37 -1.85 -6.48
N MET A 120 -9.46 -2.36 -5.66
CA MET A 120 -9.63 -3.65 -5.00
C MET A 120 -10.86 -3.61 -4.09
N PRO A 121 -11.49 -4.76 -3.80
CA PRO A 121 -12.57 -4.82 -2.83
C PRO A 121 -12.12 -4.25 -1.48
N GLY A 122 -12.94 -3.38 -0.90
CA GLY A 122 -12.68 -2.88 0.45
C GLY A 122 -12.88 -3.97 1.50
N PRO A 123 -12.40 -3.73 2.73
CA PRO A 123 -12.60 -4.64 3.85
C PRO A 123 -14.10 -4.77 4.20
N PRO A 124 -14.48 -5.82 4.94
CA PRO A 124 -15.88 -6.01 5.36
C PRO A 124 -16.34 -4.88 6.30
N GLU A 125 -17.66 -4.73 6.42
CA GLU A 125 -18.28 -3.65 7.20
C GLU A 125 -17.77 -3.56 8.65
N VAL A 126 -17.51 -4.69 9.27
CA VAL A 126 -16.97 -4.75 10.65
C VAL A 126 -15.65 -4.00 10.80
N TYR A 127 -14.85 -3.93 9.76
CA TYR A 127 -13.61 -3.14 9.76
C TYR A 127 -13.86 -1.66 10.08
N TYR A 128 -14.91 -1.09 9.47
CA TYR A 128 -15.26 0.32 9.63
C TYR A 128 -15.96 0.59 10.96
N THR A 129 -16.81 -0.32 11.44
CA THR A 129 -17.45 -0.17 12.74
C THR A 129 -16.46 -0.22 13.89
N MET A 130 -15.34 -0.95 13.73
CA MET A 130 -14.25 -1.05 14.72
C MET A 130 -13.14 -0.02 14.51
N SER A 131 -13.27 0.90 13.56
CA SER A 131 -12.18 1.84 13.24
C SER A 131 -11.81 2.75 14.43
N HIS A 132 -12.78 3.25 15.18
CA HIS A 132 -12.52 4.07 16.36
C HIS A 132 -11.86 3.32 17.52
N ASP A 133 -12.06 2.01 17.63
CA ASP A 133 -11.40 1.18 18.65
C ASP A 133 -9.94 0.88 18.24
N ARG A 134 -9.69 0.75 16.92
CA ARG A 134 -8.36 0.45 16.38
C ARG A 134 -7.46 1.67 16.30
N VAL A 135 -8.03 2.81 15.95
CA VAL A 135 -7.34 4.10 15.77
C VAL A 135 -8.08 5.14 16.59
N VAL A 136 -7.66 5.28 17.85
CA VAL A 136 -8.42 6.04 18.84
C VAL A 136 -8.44 7.54 18.53
N GLY A 137 -9.62 8.15 18.62
CA GLY A 137 -9.79 9.60 18.55
C GLY A 137 -9.72 10.21 17.13
N HIS A 138 -9.66 9.40 16.06
CA HIS A 138 -9.76 9.94 14.70
C HIS A 138 -11.18 10.47 14.43
N ASP A 139 -11.28 11.45 13.55
CA ASP A 139 -12.53 12.09 13.09
C ASP A 139 -12.84 11.82 11.60
N GLU A 140 -12.22 10.78 11.04
CA GLU A 140 -12.40 10.45 9.64
C GLU A 140 -13.84 10.05 9.32
N PRO A 141 -14.39 10.49 8.16
CA PRO A 141 -15.78 10.24 7.79
C PRO A 141 -15.99 8.77 7.39
N ILE A 142 -16.45 7.96 8.33
CA ILE A 142 -16.62 6.49 8.19
C ILE A 142 -17.45 6.12 6.95
N ASP A 143 -18.53 6.85 6.68
CA ASP A 143 -19.38 6.57 5.51
C ASP A 143 -18.64 6.78 4.19
N ARG A 144 -17.75 7.79 4.11
CA ARG A 144 -16.92 8.01 2.92
C ARG A 144 -15.83 6.95 2.81
N MET A 145 -15.20 6.58 3.92
CA MET A 145 -14.22 5.49 3.94
C MET A 145 -14.85 4.20 3.43
N LYS A 146 -16.00 3.83 3.98
CA LYS A 146 -16.76 2.63 3.58
C LYS A 146 -17.19 2.67 2.11
N LYS A 147 -17.73 3.81 1.65
CA LYS A 147 -18.17 4.00 0.26
C LYS A 147 -17.06 3.66 -0.75
N HIS A 148 -15.84 4.06 -0.46
CA HIS A 148 -14.69 3.90 -1.36
C HIS A 148 -13.83 2.67 -1.06
N GLY A 149 -13.95 2.08 0.12
CA GLY A 149 -13.04 1.01 0.57
C GLY A 149 -11.72 1.54 1.13
N ILE A 150 -11.68 2.81 1.60
CA ILE A 150 -10.49 3.42 2.19
C ILE A 150 -10.19 2.80 3.55
N LEU A 151 -8.94 2.44 3.75
CA LEU A 151 -8.39 1.87 4.98
C LEU A 151 -7.79 2.98 5.86
N ILE A 152 -7.82 2.80 7.18
CA ILE A 152 -7.21 3.69 8.15
C ILE A 152 -6.25 2.90 9.06
N ASP A 153 -5.09 3.47 9.36
CA ASP A 153 -4.12 2.95 10.33
C ASP A 153 -3.43 4.10 11.07
N GLY A 154 -2.64 3.77 12.10
CA GLY A 154 -1.86 4.71 12.88
C GLY A 154 -2.17 4.66 14.37
N GLU A 155 -1.53 5.56 15.13
CA GLU A 155 -1.68 5.65 16.59
C GLU A 155 -2.98 6.38 17.01
N GLY A 156 -3.63 7.07 16.07
CA GLY A 156 -4.79 7.91 16.36
C GLY A 156 -4.39 9.27 16.93
N VAL A 157 -5.17 9.77 17.88
CA VAL A 157 -4.85 11.00 18.63
C VAL A 157 -3.91 10.63 19.78
N VAL A 158 -2.69 11.16 19.72
CA VAL A 158 -1.64 10.95 20.75
C VAL A 158 -1.65 12.08 21.78
N ASP A 159 -0.82 11.93 22.81
CA ASP A 159 -0.62 12.96 23.83
C ASP A 159 -0.26 14.32 23.21
N GLY A 160 -0.96 15.37 23.63
CA GLY A 160 -0.84 16.71 23.03
C GLY A 160 -1.87 17.01 21.93
N GLY A 161 -2.76 16.06 21.58
CA GLY A 161 -3.85 16.26 20.62
C GLY A 161 -3.42 16.19 19.15
N GLU A 162 -2.20 15.75 18.85
CA GLU A 162 -1.75 15.49 17.48
C GLU A 162 -2.39 14.21 16.93
N THR A 163 -2.86 14.27 15.69
CA THR A 163 -3.39 13.10 15.00
C THR A 163 -2.28 12.43 14.21
N LYS A 164 -2.06 11.12 14.46
CA LYS A 164 -1.09 10.29 13.73
C LYS A 164 -1.83 9.15 13.07
N ILE A 165 -2.30 9.41 11.85
CA ILE A 165 -3.01 8.42 11.05
C ILE A 165 -2.53 8.46 9.60
N LEU A 166 -2.79 7.37 8.90
CA LEU A 166 -2.69 7.28 7.45
C LEU A 166 -3.94 6.64 6.88
N LEU A 167 -4.31 7.06 5.69
CA LEU A 167 -5.42 6.53 4.90
C LEU A 167 -4.85 5.90 3.63
N GLN A 168 -5.36 4.73 3.24
CA GLN A 168 -4.87 3.97 2.09
C GLN A 168 -6.02 3.37 1.28
N ILE A 169 -5.82 3.28 -0.04
CA ILE A 169 -6.69 2.51 -0.94
C ILE A 169 -5.86 1.99 -2.11
N PHE A 170 -6.23 0.84 -2.68
CA PHE A 170 -5.46 0.15 -3.70
C PHE A 170 -6.27 0.00 -4.99
N SER A 171 -5.67 0.34 -6.13
CA SER A 171 -6.27 0.06 -7.42
C SER A 171 -6.23 -1.43 -7.73
N LYS A 172 -7.09 -1.89 -8.64
CA LYS A 172 -6.84 -3.15 -9.35
C LYS A 172 -5.54 -3.05 -10.14
N THR A 173 -5.01 -4.19 -10.61
CA THR A 173 -3.82 -4.21 -11.45
C THR A 173 -4.03 -3.41 -12.73
N VAL A 174 -3.07 -2.57 -13.09
CA VAL A 174 -3.14 -1.59 -14.19
C VAL A 174 -2.10 -1.87 -15.26
N ILE A 175 -0.87 -2.24 -14.87
CA ILE A 175 0.24 -2.50 -15.79
C ILE A 175 0.73 -3.94 -15.53
N GLY A 176 0.18 -4.92 -16.25
CA GLY A 176 0.42 -6.33 -15.92
C GLY A 176 -0.02 -6.61 -14.48
N PRO A 177 0.83 -7.22 -13.62
CA PRO A 177 0.47 -7.48 -12.23
C PRO A 177 0.71 -6.29 -11.29
N ILE A 178 1.11 -5.12 -11.81
CA ILE A 178 1.41 -3.93 -11.02
C ILE A 178 0.12 -3.15 -10.73
N PHE A 179 0.00 -2.62 -9.51
CA PHE A 179 -1.10 -1.75 -9.11
C PHE A 179 -0.60 -0.47 -8.43
N PHE A 180 -1.50 0.47 -8.16
CA PHE A 180 -1.23 1.70 -7.43
C PHE A 180 -1.86 1.66 -6.04
N GLU A 181 -1.12 2.16 -5.08
CA GLU A 181 -1.62 2.56 -3.78
C GLU A 181 -1.81 4.07 -3.77
N PHE A 182 -2.92 4.54 -3.20
CA PHE A 182 -3.14 5.96 -2.92
C PHE A 182 -3.15 6.14 -1.42
N ILE A 183 -2.31 7.06 -0.92
CA ILE A 183 -2.07 7.24 0.52
C ILE A 183 -2.18 8.70 0.91
N GLN A 184 -2.84 8.98 2.03
CA GLN A 184 -2.79 10.28 2.70
C GLN A 184 -2.23 10.09 4.10
N ARG A 185 -1.13 10.78 4.40
CA ARG A 185 -0.52 10.81 5.72
C ARG A 185 -0.98 12.03 6.49
N LYS A 186 -1.50 11.80 7.68
CA LYS A 186 -1.86 12.82 8.66
C LYS A 186 -1.03 12.56 9.93
N GLY A 187 0.26 12.95 9.88
CA GLY A 187 1.19 12.78 10.98
C GLY A 187 1.79 11.38 11.19
N ASP A 188 1.32 10.36 10.49
CA ASP A 188 1.86 9.00 10.58
C ASP A 188 2.87 8.72 9.46
N ASP A 189 4.06 8.25 9.85
CA ASP A 189 5.17 7.89 8.95
C ASP A 189 5.30 6.37 8.73
N GLY A 190 4.41 5.56 9.31
CA GLY A 190 4.36 4.10 9.17
C GLY A 190 4.03 3.64 7.75
N PHE A 191 3.94 2.34 7.57
CA PHE A 191 3.56 1.71 6.29
C PHE A 191 2.14 1.14 6.31
N GLY A 192 1.33 1.49 7.31
CA GLY A 192 -0.02 0.95 7.45
C GLY A 192 -0.03 -0.51 7.88
N GLU A 193 0.76 -0.85 8.88
CA GLU A 193 0.95 -2.22 9.35
C GLU A 193 -0.36 -2.88 9.76
N GLY A 194 -1.25 -2.12 10.41
CA GLY A 194 -2.58 -2.60 10.77
C GLY A 194 -3.48 -2.84 9.55
N ASN A 195 -3.18 -2.21 8.42
CA ASN A 195 -3.88 -2.40 7.16
C ASN A 195 -3.30 -3.54 6.31
N PHE A 196 -2.06 -3.98 6.55
CA PHE A 196 -1.43 -5.06 5.77
C PHE A 196 -2.30 -6.31 5.72
N LYS A 197 -2.88 -6.70 6.84
CA LYS A 197 -3.76 -7.86 6.90
C LYS A 197 -5.00 -7.66 6.02
N ALA A 198 -5.61 -6.48 6.08
CA ALA A 198 -6.79 -6.16 5.27
C ALA A 198 -6.46 -6.12 3.76
N LEU A 199 -5.32 -5.54 3.38
CA LEU A 199 -4.85 -5.57 2.00
C LEU A 199 -4.56 -7.00 1.54
N PHE A 200 -3.86 -7.76 2.36
CA PHE A 200 -3.49 -9.14 2.06
C PHE A 200 -4.74 -10.00 1.82
N GLU A 201 -5.73 -9.92 2.71
CA GLU A 201 -7.01 -10.62 2.58
C GLU A 201 -7.79 -10.16 1.34
N SER A 202 -7.71 -8.87 0.97
CA SER A 202 -8.36 -8.32 -0.24
C SER A 202 -7.73 -8.84 -1.52
N ILE A 203 -6.39 -8.94 -1.56
CA ILE A 203 -5.67 -9.51 -2.72
C ILE A 203 -5.97 -11.01 -2.84
N GLU A 204 -5.94 -11.77 -1.73
CA GLU A 204 -6.29 -13.19 -1.73
C GLU A 204 -7.74 -13.40 -2.27
N ALA A 205 -8.70 -12.59 -1.83
CA ALA A 205 -10.07 -12.66 -2.30
C ALA A 205 -10.20 -12.34 -3.80
N GLU A 206 -9.44 -11.36 -4.31
CA GLU A 206 -9.43 -11.03 -5.73
C GLU A 206 -8.81 -12.16 -6.57
N GLU A 207 -7.71 -12.76 -6.12
CA GLU A 207 -7.07 -13.88 -6.81
C GLU A 207 -7.96 -15.13 -6.81
N MET A 208 -8.63 -15.45 -5.70
CA MET A 208 -9.61 -16.52 -5.63
C MET A 208 -10.78 -16.32 -6.62
N SER A 209 -11.27 -15.08 -6.74
CA SER A 209 -12.35 -14.75 -7.66
C SER A 209 -11.98 -14.95 -9.15
N ARG A 210 -10.69 -14.93 -9.46
CA ARG A 210 -10.13 -15.17 -10.81
C ARG A 210 -9.77 -16.64 -11.06
N GLY A 211 -9.77 -17.48 -10.03
CA GLY A 211 -9.32 -18.87 -10.14
C GLY A 211 -7.80 -19.04 -10.24
N ASP A 212 -7.06 -18.12 -9.67
CA ASP A 212 -5.59 -18.09 -9.68
C ASP A 212 -4.95 -18.99 -8.58
N TYR A 213 -5.76 -19.77 -7.85
CA TYR A 213 -5.36 -20.77 -6.84
C TYR A 213 -5.66 -22.19 -7.28
#